data_29fc2fd04e1c091f19c6a345ccac9b78
#
_entry.id   29fc2fd04e1c091f19c6a345ccac9b78
#
_cell.length_a   1.000
_cell.length_b   1.000
_cell.length_c   1.000
_cell.angle_alpha   90.00
_cell.angle_beta   90.00
_cell.angle_gamma   90.00
#
_symmetry.space_group_name_H-M   'P 1'
#
loop_
_entity.id
_entity.type
_entity.pdbx_description
1 polymer ?
#
loop_
_entity_poly.entity_id
_entity_poly.type
_entity_poly.pdbx_seq_one_letter_code
_entity_poly.pdbx_strand_id
1 'polypeptide(L)'
;IKVRYDQYGDFNDQFSHLFYKQPFSHFHLKFEYRFTGELQKGAPEYTLLNSGVMFHSQDPQSILKEQNWPISIEMQLLAGLDDGNPRPTGNMCSPGTDIVFEGKLYDGHCLNSTSKTYNRNEWVSGELIVLGDSLITHIINGDTVLQYSKPTMGGGVVQGYDSLLWQPGKALT
;
A
#
# COMPACT_ATOMS: atom_id res chain seq x y z
N ILE A 1 -14.21 -0.67 10.04
CA ILE A 1 -13.12 0.09 10.66
C ILE A 1 -13.22 1.53 10.17
N LYS A 2 -12.98 2.50 11.05
CA LYS A 2 -12.88 3.92 10.70
C LYS A 2 -11.58 4.45 11.29
N VAL A 3 -10.70 4.96 10.42
CA VAL A 3 -9.50 5.67 10.86
C VAL A 3 -9.88 7.09 11.23
N ARG A 4 -9.42 7.57 12.38
CA ARG A 4 -9.72 8.89 12.93
C ARG A 4 -8.46 9.50 13.51
N TYR A 5 -8.27 10.79 13.25
CA TYR A 5 -7.15 11.58 13.73
C TYR A 5 -7.59 12.70 14.69
N ASP A 6 -8.86 12.73 15.08
CA ASP A 6 -9.45 13.75 15.94
C ASP A 6 -8.89 13.78 17.37
N GLN A 7 -8.11 12.78 17.77
CA GLN A 7 -7.39 12.73 19.05
C GLN A 7 -5.98 13.32 18.98
N TYR A 8 -5.51 13.69 17.77
CA TYR A 8 -4.18 14.24 17.54
C TYR A 8 -4.28 15.73 17.19
N GLY A 9 -3.46 16.58 17.83
CA GLY A 9 -3.37 18.00 17.50
C GLY A 9 -2.72 18.25 16.16
N ASP A 10 -1.63 17.57 15.90
CA ASP A 10 -0.85 17.60 14.65
C ASP A 10 -0.46 16.17 14.24
N PHE A 11 -0.10 15.99 12.97
CA PHE A 11 0.26 14.69 12.41
C PHE A 11 1.53 14.10 13.05
N ASN A 12 2.58 14.92 13.24
CA ASN A 12 3.85 14.54 13.88
C ASN A 12 4.46 13.23 13.34
N ASP A 13 4.38 12.99 12.02
CA ASP A 13 4.85 11.78 11.34
C ASP A 13 4.27 10.47 11.91
N GLN A 14 3.07 10.53 12.49
CA GLN A 14 2.41 9.37 13.10
C GLN A 14 1.60 8.60 12.07
N PHE A 15 2.24 7.59 11.48
CA PHE A 15 1.57 6.57 10.67
C PHE A 15 1.04 5.44 11.57
N SER A 16 -0.11 4.88 11.21
CA SER A 16 -0.72 3.78 11.95
C SER A 16 -0.96 2.58 11.06
N HIS A 17 -0.62 1.40 11.55
CA HIS A 17 -0.80 0.13 10.86
C HIS A 17 -1.65 -0.82 11.69
N LEU A 18 -2.55 -1.54 11.03
CA LEU A 18 -3.34 -2.60 11.63
C LEU A 18 -2.95 -3.93 10.97
N PHE A 19 -2.39 -4.84 11.76
CA PHE A 19 -1.96 -6.16 11.29
C PHE A 19 -2.99 -7.23 11.63
N TYR A 20 -3.23 -8.14 10.71
CA TYR A 20 -3.90 -9.38 11.01
C TYR A 20 -2.92 -10.32 11.74
N LYS A 21 -3.41 -11.01 12.77
CA LYS A 21 -2.56 -11.77 13.71
C LYS A 21 -1.90 -13.03 13.13
N GLN A 22 -2.35 -13.53 11.98
CA GLN A 22 -1.81 -14.73 11.33
C GLN A 22 -1.26 -14.37 9.96
N PRO A 23 -0.03 -14.81 9.61
CA PRO A 23 0.51 -14.62 8.27
C PRO A 23 -0.15 -15.55 7.26
N PHE A 24 -0.25 -15.08 6.01
CA PHE A 24 -0.70 -15.86 4.86
C PHE A 24 0.23 -15.60 3.69
N SER A 25 0.61 -16.64 2.96
CA SER A 25 1.32 -16.53 1.68
C SER A 25 0.36 -16.63 0.48
N HIS A 26 -0.80 -17.24 0.66
CA HIS A 26 -1.83 -17.39 -0.37
C HIS A 26 -3.16 -16.97 0.23
N PHE A 27 -3.80 -15.96 -0.37
CA PHE A 27 -5.08 -15.48 0.12
C PHE A 27 -5.86 -14.70 -0.95
N HIS A 28 -7.15 -14.55 -0.72
CA HIS A 28 -8.02 -13.65 -1.45
C HIS A 28 -8.71 -12.74 -0.42
N LEU A 29 -8.29 -11.49 -0.36
CA LEU A 29 -8.88 -10.47 0.49
C LEU A 29 -9.92 -9.69 -0.30
N LYS A 30 -11.11 -9.51 0.27
CA LYS A 30 -12.18 -8.66 -0.24
C LYS A 30 -12.56 -7.62 0.80
N PHE A 31 -12.74 -6.39 0.38
CA PHE A 31 -13.10 -5.28 1.26
C PHE A 31 -13.81 -4.17 0.49
N GLU A 32 -14.49 -3.31 1.22
CA GLU A 32 -15.03 -2.06 0.70
C GLU A 32 -14.43 -0.90 1.50
N TYR A 33 -14.15 0.19 0.82
CA TYR A 33 -13.61 1.38 1.45
C TYR A 33 -14.23 2.64 0.86
N ARG A 34 -14.14 3.71 1.61
CA ARG A 34 -14.38 5.08 1.12
C ARG A 34 -13.54 6.06 1.92
N PHE A 35 -13.11 7.11 1.26
CA PHE A 35 -12.42 8.20 1.92
C PHE A 35 -13.39 9.30 2.33
N THR A 36 -13.17 9.85 3.53
CA THR A 36 -13.93 10.98 4.09
C THR A 36 -12.97 11.90 4.82
N GLY A 37 -13.40 13.14 5.09
CA GLY A 37 -12.60 14.07 5.89
C GLY A 37 -11.58 14.86 5.08
N GLU A 38 -10.72 15.55 5.79
CA GLU A 38 -9.73 16.48 5.24
C GLU A 38 -8.31 16.05 5.65
N LEU A 39 -7.31 16.74 5.08
CA LEU A 39 -5.92 16.53 5.45
C LEU A 39 -5.70 16.85 6.94
N GLN A 40 -5.05 15.95 7.65
CA GLN A 40 -4.64 16.21 9.03
C GLN A 40 -3.63 17.37 9.06
N LYS A 41 -3.76 18.25 10.03
CA LYS A 41 -2.83 19.37 10.21
C LYS A 41 -1.39 18.88 10.34
N GLY A 42 -0.48 19.48 9.57
CA GLY A 42 0.93 19.10 9.55
C GLY A 42 1.25 17.82 8.75
N ALA A 43 0.25 17.15 8.17
CA ALA A 43 0.49 15.99 7.31
C ALA A 43 0.95 16.41 5.91
N PRO A 44 1.85 15.66 5.27
CA PRO A 44 2.22 15.88 3.87
C PRO A 44 1.01 15.73 2.94
N GLU A 45 0.94 16.53 1.87
CA GLU A 45 -0.19 16.53 0.93
C GLU A 45 -0.47 15.15 0.30
N TYR A 46 0.57 14.35 0.06
CA TYR A 46 0.41 13.00 -0.51
C TYR A 46 -0.41 12.07 0.37
N THR A 47 -0.56 12.37 1.67
CA THR A 47 -1.34 11.54 2.61
C THR A 47 -2.84 11.79 2.51
N LEU A 48 -3.27 12.87 1.81
CA LEU A 48 -4.67 13.19 1.64
C LEU A 48 -5.39 12.10 0.84
N LEU A 49 -6.45 11.53 1.41
CA LEU A 49 -7.26 10.46 0.81
C LEU A 49 -6.38 9.32 0.26
N ASN A 50 -5.41 8.90 1.08
CA ASN A 50 -4.42 7.88 0.77
C ASN A 50 -4.37 6.86 1.91
N SER A 51 -4.41 5.60 1.57
CA SER A 51 -4.29 4.44 2.47
C SER A 51 -3.91 3.22 1.63
N GLY A 52 -3.77 2.05 2.24
CA GLY A 52 -3.48 0.85 1.48
C GLY A 52 -3.56 -0.44 2.27
N VAL A 53 -3.48 -1.53 1.56
CA VAL A 53 -3.30 -2.87 2.11
C VAL A 53 -1.84 -3.27 1.89
N MET A 54 -1.07 -3.35 2.96
CA MET A 54 0.32 -3.80 2.91
C MET A 54 0.38 -5.31 3.12
N PHE A 55 1.13 -6.00 2.26
CA PHE A 55 1.29 -7.46 2.29
C PHE A 55 2.72 -7.84 1.88
N HIS A 56 3.09 -9.12 1.99
CA HIS A 56 4.50 -9.52 1.98
C HIS A 56 5.33 -8.64 2.91
N SER A 57 4.73 -8.29 4.03
CA SER A 57 5.26 -7.31 4.97
C SER A 57 6.23 -7.94 5.95
N GLN A 58 7.22 -7.17 6.39
CA GLN A 58 8.03 -7.56 7.55
C GLN A 58 7.13 -7.84 8.77
N ASP A 59 7.64 -8.68 9.68
CA ASP A 59 6.96 -8.99 10.94
C ASP A 59 6.67 -7.67 11.71
N PRO A 60 5.42 -7.43 12.15
CA PRO A 60 5.06 -6.23 12.90
C PRO A 60 5.91 -6.03 14.16
N GLN A 61 6.41 -7.11 14.78
CA GLN A 61 7.29 -7.01 15.95
C GLN A 61 8.72 -6.52 15.62
N SER A 62 9.09 -6.56 14.33
CA SER A 62 10.39 -6.07 13.85
C SER A 62 10.37 -4.61 13.39
N ILE A 63 9.20 -3.97 13.36
CA ILE A 63 9.06 -2.57 12.96
C ILE A 63 9.59 -1.70 14.10
N LEU A 64 10.58 -0.88 13.80
CA LEU A 64 11.15 0.04 14.79
C LEU A 64 10.24 1.26 14.98
N LYS A 65 10.33 1.89 16.15
CA LYS A 65 9.50 3.04 16.51
C LYS A 65 9.64 4.22 15.52
N GLU A 66 10.84 4.41 15.00
CA GLU A 66 11.16 5.50 14.09
C GLU A 66 10.99 5.10 12.60
N GLN A 67 10.55 3.88 12.34
CA GLN A 67 10.28 3.39 10.99
C GLN A 67 8.94 3.93 10.48
N ASN A 68 8.96 4.54 9.30
CA ASN A 68 7.75 5.15 8.72
C ASN A 68 6.76 4.11 8.17
N TRP A 69 7.25 3.13 7.40
CA TRP A 69 6.43 2.05 6.84
C TRP A 69 7.12 0.70 6.98
N PRO A 70 6.38 -0.41 7.08
CA PRO A 70 6.98 -1.73 6.98
C PRO A 70 7.60 -1.94 5.59
N ILE A 71 8.70 -2.68 5.52
CA ILE A 71 9.18 -3.24 4.25
C ILE A 71 8.08 -4.17 3.74
N SER A 72 7.47 -3.86 2.59
CA SER A 72 6.25 -4.53 2.11
C SER A 72 5.97 -4.21 0.64
N ILE A 73 4.96 -4.86 0.10
CA ILE A 73 4.22 -4.39 -1.09
C ILE A 73 2.91 -3.78 -0.60
N GLU A 74 2.45 -2.73 -1.24
CA GLU A 74 1.19 -2.06 -0.94
C GLU A 74 0.24 -2.10 -2.15
N MET A 75 -1.00 -2.54 -1.94
CA MET A 75 -2.11 -2.17 -2.79
C MET A 75 -2.62 -0.80 -2.32
N GLN A 76 -2.15 0.27 -2.97
CA GLN A 76 -2.47 1.65 -2.59
C GLN A 76 -3.90 2.01 -2.98
N LEU A 77 -4.61 2.61 -2.04
CA LEU A 77 -5.98 3.07 -2.19
C LEU A 77 -6.01 4.59 -2.17
N LEU A 78 -6.59 5.18 -3.21
CA LEU A 78 -6.69 6.63 -3.36
C LEU A 78 -8.13 7.04 -3.68
N ALA A 79 -8.45 8.32 -3.39
CA ALA A 79 -9.61 8.99 -3.95
C ALA A 79 -9.19 10.29 -4.66
N GLY A 80 -9.99 10.76 -5.60
CA GLY A 80 -9.77 12.02 -6.33
C GLY A 80 -9.67 13.22 -5.41
N LEU A 81 -8.92 14.23 -5.83
CA LEU A 81 -8.69 15.46 -5.09
C LEU A 81 -9.60 16.61 -5.52
N ASP A 82 -10.58 16.32 -6.36
CA ASP A 82 -11.53 17.30 -6.93
C ASP A 82 -10.85 18.39 -7.78
N ASP A 83 -9.64 18.11 -8.26
CA ASP A 83 -8.82 19.02 -9.09
C ASP A 83 -8.90 18.72 -10.60
N GLY A 84 -9.71 17.72 -10.97
CA GLY A 84 -9.89 17.28 -12.36
C GLY A 84 -8.77 16.38 -12.89
N ASN A 85 -7.74 16.09 -12.11
CA ASN A 85 -6.64 15.23 -12.52
C ASN A 85 -6.96 13.74 -12.27
N PRO A 86 -6.51 12.81 -13.14
CA PRO A 86 -6.62 11.39 -12.88
C PRO A 86 -5.83 10.99 -11.63
N ARG A 87 -6.47 10.22 -10.74
CA ARG A 87 -5.85 9.63 -9.56
C ARG A 87 -6.35 8.20 -9.40
N PRO A 88 -5.76 7.24 -10.14
CA PRO A 88 -6.20 5.84 -10.10
C PRO A 88 -5.98 5.25 -8.70
N THR A 89 -6.77 4.23 -8.37
CA THR A 89 -6.67 3.48 -7.11
C THR A 89 -6.35 2.01 -7.37
N GLY A 90 -5.90 1.27 -6.35
CA GLY A 90 -5.40 -0.08 -6.54
C GLY A 90 -4.02 -0.10 -7.21
N ASN A 91 -3.24 0.96 -7.06
CA ASN A 91 -1.86 1.03 -7.52
C ASN A 91 -0.98 0.04 -6.73
N MET A 92 0.18 -0.31 -7.25
CA MET A 92 1.22 -0.98 -6.47
C MET A 92 2.22 0.06 -6.00
N CYS A 93 2.53 0.07 -4.70
CA CYS A 93 3.70 0.78 -4.18
C CYS A 93 4.61 -0.21 -3.42
N SER A 94 5.90 0.05 -3.43
CA SER A 94 6.92 -0.91 -3.00
C SER A 94 7.89 -0.31 -1.97
N PRO A 95 7.44 -0.02 -0.74
CA PRO A 95 8.34 0.47 0.30
C PRO A 95 9.37 -0.61 0.69
N GLY A 96 10.63 -0.38 0.32
CA GLY A 96 11.75 -1.30 0.57
C GLY A 96 11.72 -2.59 -0.25
N THR A 97 11.01 -2.60 -1.37
CA THR A 97 10.82 -3.78 -2.23
C THR A 97 10.88 -3.43 -3.71
N ASP A 98 11.03 -4.45 -4.54
CA ASP A 98 10.91 -4.40 -6.01
C ASP A 98 9.97 -5.52 -6.46
N ILE A 99 9.46 -5.43 -7.69
CA ILE A 99 8.59 -6.42 -8.31
C ILE A 99 9.02 -6.74 -9.74
N VAL A 100 8.45 -7.79 -10.32
CA VAL A 100 8.50 -8.04 -11.77
C VAL A 100 7.15 -7.67 -12.38
N PHE A 101 7.17 -6.69 -13.28
CA PHE A 101 6.02 -6.25 -14.05
C PHE A 101 6.31 -6.44 -15.55
N GLU A 102 5.38 -7.06 -16.29
CA GLU A 102 5.54 -7.38 -17.72
C GLU A 102 6.86 -8.10 -18.04
N GLY A 103 7.29 -9.00 -17.16
CA GLY A 103 8.50 -9.80 -17.32
C GLY A 103 9.82 -9.07 -17.04
N LYS A 104 9.77 -7.83 -16.56
CA LYS A 104 10.97 -7.02 -16.25
C LYS A 104 10.94 -6.57 -14.79
N LEU A 105 12.13 -6.42 -14.21
CA LEU A 105 12.26 -5.77 -12.91
C LEU A 105 11.70 -4.35 -13.00
N TYR A 106 10.81 -4.02 -12.07
CA TYR A 106 10.30 -2.68 -11.86
C TYR A 106 10.81 -2.18 -10.51
N ASP A 107 11.67 -1.17 -10.55
CA ASP A 107 12.35 -0.56 -9.41
C ASP A 107 11.78 0.81 -9.04
N GLY A 108 10.68 1.22 -9.69
CA GLY A 108 9.94 2.43 -9.33
C GLY A 108 9.16 2.24 -8.03
N HIS A 109 9.04 3.33 -7.24
CA HIS A 109 8.33 3.25 -5.97
C HIS A 109 6.85 2.91 -6.12
N CYS A 110 6.14 3.54 -7.06
CA CYS A 110 4.72 3.25 -7.32
C CYS A 110 4.46 3.04 -8.80
N LEU A 111 3.63 2.05 -9.11
CA LEU A 111 3.11 1.72 -10.43
C LEU A 111 1.60 1.96 -10.43
N ASN A 112 1.13 2.86 -11.29
CA ASN A 112 -0.29 3.13 -11.42
C ASN A 112 -1.05 1.94 -12.00
N SER A 113 -2.21 1.68 -11.47
CA SER A 113 -3.19 0.76 -12.02
C SER A 113 -3.94 1.37 -13.21
N THR A 114 -4.74 0.55 -13.87
CA THR A 114 -5.65 1.01 -14.95
C THR A 114 -7.02 1.45 -14.44
N SER A 115 -7.21 1.58 -13.11
CA SER A 115 -8.51 1.99 -12.57
C SER A 115 -8.83 3.45 -12.92
N LYS A 116 -10.11 3.77 -12.92
CA LYS A 116 -10.55 5.17 -12.94
C LYS A 116 -10.33 5.84 -11.59
N THR A 117 -10.49 7.15 -11.55
CA THR A 117 -10.58 7.94 -10.31
C THR A 117 -11.96 7.75 -9.68
N TYR A 118 -11.99 7.50 -8.37
CA TYR A 118 -13.19 7.50 -7.54
C TYR A 118 -13.16 8.69 -6.60
N ASN A 119 -14.31 9.30 -6.35
CA ASN A 119 -14.36 10.54 -5.59
C ASN A 119 -14.46 10.29 -4.08
N ARG A 120 -14.23 11.34 -3.31
CA ARG A 120 -14.51 11.39 -1.87
C ARG A 120 -15.96 10.96 -1.59
N ASN A 121 -16.18 10.22 -0.50
CA ASN A 121 -17.46 9.65 -0.08
C ASN A 121 -18.04 8.54 -0.99
N GLU A 122 -17.40 8.20 -2.09
CA GLU A 122 -17.80 7.10 -2.95
C GLU A 122 -17.32 5.76 -2.36
N TRP A 123 -18.21 4.75 -2.28
CA TRP A 123 -17.84 3.41 -1.89
C TRP A 123 -17.17 2.68 -3.06
N VAL A 124 -16.04 2.05 -2.78
CA VAL A 124 -15.25 1.29 -3.76
C VAL A 124 -14.98 -0.09 -3.19
N SER A 125 -15.24 -1.13 -3.99
CA SER A 125 -14.83 -2.49 -3.62
C SER A 125 -13.41 -2.75 -4.11
N GLY A 126 -12.59 -3.32 -3.23
CA GLY A 126 -11.24 -3.77 -3.53
C GLY A 126 -11.10 -5.27 -3.29
N GLU A 127 -10.38 -5.94 -4.18
CA GLU A 127 -9.97 -7.32 -3.97
C GLU A 127 -8.47 -7.45 -4.23
N LEU A 128 -7.80 -8.20 -3.38
CA LEU A 128 -6.39 -8.52 -3.49
C LEU A 128 -6.22 -10.04 -3.51
N ILE A 129 -5.73 -10.58 -4.61
CA ILE A 129 -5.39 -11.99 -4.74
C ILE A 129 -3.88 -12.12 -4.71
N VAL A 130 -3.36 -12.90 -3.77
CA VAL A 130 -1.94 -13.20 -3.62
C VAL A 130 -1.74 -14.70 -3.70
N LEU A 131 -0.93 -15.15 -4.66
CA LEU A 131 -0.55 -16.54 -4.84
C LEU A 131 0.95 -16.71 -4.59
N GLY A 132 1.36 -16.48 -3.34
CA GLY A 132 2.77 -16.41 -2.97
C GLY A 132 3.47 -15.29 -3.75
N ASP A 133 4.63 -15.59 -4.30
CA ASP A 133 5.39 -14.68 -5.17
C ASP A 133 5.06 -14.83 -6.66
N SER A 134 4.23 -15.81 -7.04
CA SER A 134 4.00 -16.18 -8.45
C SER A 134 3.06 -15.23 -9.17
N LEU A 135 2.02 -14.74 -8.49
CA LEU A 135 1.04 -13.82 -9.06
C LEU A 135 0.36 -13.00 -7.96
N ILE A 136 0.32 -11.71 -8.18
CA ILE A 136 -0.44 -10.75 -7.37
C ILE A 136 -1.40 -10.02 -8.30
N THR A 137 -2.66 -9.90 -7.89
CA THR A 137 -3.72 -9.29 -8.69
C THR A 137 -4.49 -8.29 -7.84
N HIS A 138 -4.59 -7.05 -8.32
CA HIS A 138 -5.45 -6.01 -7.77
C HIS A 138 -6.72 -5.90 -8.60
N ILE A 139 -7.87 -5.90 -7.92
CA ILE A 139 -9.20 -5.79 -8.53
C ILE A 139 -9.92 -4.63 -7.87
N ILE A 140 -10.51 -3.75 -8.66
CA ILE A 140 -11.31 -2.61 -8.22
C ILE A 140 -12.68 -2.67 -8.88
N ASN A 141 -13.74 -2.71 -8.06
CA ASN A 141 -15.13 -2.82 -8.52
C ASN A 141 -15.37 -3.95 -9.53
N GLY A 142 -14.67 -5.08 -9.36
CA GLY A 142 -14.77 -6.26 -10.20
C GLY A 142 -13.81 -6.29 -11.40
N ASP A 143 -13.15 -5.19 -11.73
CA ASP A 143 -12.20 -5.10 -12.82
C ASP A 143 -10.76 -5.39 -12.33
N THR A 144 -10.04 -6.29 -13.00
CA THR A 144 -8.61 -6.47 -12.78
C THR A 144 -7.86 -5.24 -13.30
N VAL A 145 -7.23 -4.50 -12.38
CA VAL A 145 -6.59 -3.21 -12.69
C VAL A 145 -5.07 -3.26 -12.68
N LEU A 146 -4.48 -4.29 -12.06
CA LEU A 146 -3.02 -4.49 -12.04
C LEU A 146 -2.67 -5.94 -11.71
N GLN A 147 -1.64 -6.46 -12.39
CA GLN A 147 -1.05 -7.77 -12.09
C GLN A 147 0.47 -7.70 -12.17
N TYR A 148 1.15 -8.38 -11.27
CA TYR A 148 2.61 -8.47 -11.20
C TYR A 148 3.05 -9.69 -10.38
N SER A 149 4.36 -9.91 -10.25
CA SER A 149 4.90 -11.10 -9.58
C SER A 149 6.27 -10.84 -8.98
N LYS A 150 6.80 -11.86 -8.31
CA LYS A 150 8.17 -11.96 -7.80
C LYS A 150 8.59 -10.74 -6.97
N PRO A 151 7.85 -10.41 -5.90
CA PRO A 151 8.28 -9.38 -4.97
C PRO A 151 9.61 -9.79 -4.30
N THR A 152 10.54 -8.86 -4.26
CA THR A 152 11.83 -9.03 -3.60
C THR A 152 12.12 -7.83 -2.72
N MET A 153 12.98 -7.98 -1.71
CA MET A 153 13.53 -6.82 -1.01
C MET A 153 14.39 -6.02 -1.99
N GLY A 154 14.21 -4.71 -1.99
CA GLY A 154 14.88 -3.79 -2.90
C GLY A 154 14.41 -2.36 -2.66
N GLY A 155 14.43 -1.52 -3.70
CA GLY A 155 13.94 -0.15 -3.61
C GLY A 155 14.73 0.69 -2.60
N GLY A 156 14.11 1.53 -1.80
CA GLY A 156 14.82 2.39 -0.86
C GLY A 156 14.01 3.48 -0.19
N VAL A 157 12.68 3.40 -0.27
CA VAL A 157 11.80 4.46 0.26
C VAL A 157 11.55 4.35 1.77
N VAL A 158 11.75 3.17 2.36
CA VAL A 158 11.59 2.96 3.81
C VAL A 158 12.74 3.62 4.57
N GLN A 159 12.42 4.30 5.65
CA GLN A 159 13.36 4.94 6.55
C GLN A 159 13.20 4.41 7.97
N GLY A 160 14.28 4.48 8.76
CA GLY A 160 14.27 4.10 10.17
C GLY A 160 14.19 2.59 10.44
N TYR A 161 14.33 1.74 9.42
CA TYR A 161 14.29 0.28 9.55
C TYR A 161 15.62 -0.30 10.07
N ASP A 162 15.58 -1.51 10.62
CA ASP A 162 16.79 -2.25 10.96
C ASP A 162 17.47 -2.74 9.67
N SER A 163 18.65 -2.21 9.40
CA SER A 163 19.44 -2.54 8.20
C SER A 163 19.82 -4.03 8.09
N LEU A 164 19.80 -4.78 9.19
CA LEU A 164 20.02 -6.23 9.18
C LEU A 164 18.86 -7.01 8.56
N LEU A 165 17.65 -6.43 8.55
CA LEU A 165 16.47 -7.04 7.94
C LEU A 165 16.41 -6.81 6.44
N TRP A 166 17.04 -5.75 5.93
CA TRP A 166 16.96 -5.40 4.53
C TRP A 166 18.04 -6.14 3.72
N GLN A 167 17.61 -7.10 2.94
CA GLN A 167 18.46 -7.98 2.13
C GLN A 167 18.04 -7.89 0.66
N PRO A 168 18.61 -6.95 -0.13
CA PRO A 168 18.24 -6.76 -1.52
C PRO A 168 18.26 -8.06 -2.33
N GLY A 169 17.23 -8.27 -3.15
CA GLY A 169 17.05 -9.49 -3.95
C GLY A 169 16.45 -10.69 -3.21
N LYS A 170 16.26 -10.61 -1.88
CA LYS A 170 15.59 -11.68 -1.14
C LYS A 170 14.11 -11.72 -1.52
N ALA A 171 13.63 -12.89 -1.97
CA ALA A 171 12.22 -13.11 -2.29
C ALA A 171 11.32 -12.91 -1.07
N LEU A 172 10.14 -12.35 -1.29
CA LEU A 172 9.08 -12.20 -0.31
C LEU A 172 7.94 -13.19 -0.67
N THR A 173 7.58 -14.08 0.25
CA THR A 173 6.62 -15.17 0.02
C THR A 173 5.52 -15.19 1.08
#